data_a7278185d16daff4fd9286bc53eaa745
#
_entry.id   a7278185d16daff4fd9286bc53eaa745
#
_cell.length_a   1.000
_cell.length_b   1.000
_cell.length_c   1.000
_cell.angle_alpha   90.00
_cell.angle_beta   90.00
_cell.angle_gamma   90.00
#
_symmetry.space_group_name_H-M   'P 1'
#
loop_
_entity.id
_entity.type
_entity.pdbx_description
1 polymer ?
#
loop_
_entity_poly.entity_id
_entity_poly.type
_entity_poly.pdbx_seq_one_letter_code
_entity_poly.pdbx_strand_id
1 'polypeptide(L)'
;VLASENLNFSQGACDNEAFNACIHPFIRNTVGSMDFGGSALNKYYNARNAPRGSQRRTSDVFALAVAVMFQSPIQHFALAPNNLTDAPAWAIDFMKKVPTLWDEVKFIDGYPGKYVIMARRHGDDWYVVGINAQKETLKVEVELPMFASGDVVKCYSDDENLTGSLKDLKIKKNGKVKIEIPCNGGI
;
A
#
# COMPACT_ATOMS: atom_id res chain seq x y z
N VAL A 1 -22.79 6.17 -2.24
CA VAL A 1 -21.34 6.28 -2.43
C VAL A 1 -20.75 6.60 -1.07
N LEU A 2 -19.91 5.75 -0.56
CA LEU A 2 -19.19 6.01 0.68
C LEU A 2 -17.77 6.36 0.27
N ALA A 3 -17.42 7.63 0.42
CA ALA A 3 -16.04 8.06 0.30
C ALA A 3 -15.22 7.32 1.35
N SER A 4 -14.15 6.66 0.92
CA SER A 4 -13.09 6.30 1.81
C SER A 4 -12.13 7.48 1.85
N GLU A 5 -12.43 8.43 2.66
CA GLU A 5 -11.44 9.39 3.07
C GLU A 5 -10.44 8.67 3.96
N ASN A 6 -9.49 7.99 3.36
CA ASN A 6 -8.36 7.44 4.09
C ASN A 6 -7.49 8.53 4.75
N LEU A 7 -7.76 9.76 4.41
CA LEU A 7 -7.17 10.93 5.02
C LEU A 7 -8.17 11.56 5.98
N ASN A 8 -8.49 10.86 7.02
CA ASN A 8 -9.05 11.53 8.17
C ASN A 8 -7.87 12.11 8.97
N PHE A 9 -7.83 13.43 9.06
CA PHE A 9 -6.76 14.17 9.73
C PHE A 9 -6.84 14.12 11.25
N SER A 10 -7.75 13.35 11.84
CA SER A 10 -7.78 13.12 13.28
C SER A 10 -6.72 12.07 13.68
N GLN A 11 -6.13 12.24 14.86
CA GLN A 11 -5.15 11.27 15.33
C GLN A 11 -5.76 9.87 15.50
N GLY A 12 -7.01 9.79 15.97
CA GLY A 12 -7.70 8.50 16.10
C GLY A 12 -7.90 7.76 14.77
N ALA A 13 -8.08 8.50 13.67
CA ALA A 13 -8.15 7.88 12.34
C ALA A 13 -6.77 7.39 11.87
N CYS A 14 -5.72 8.19 12.10
CA CYS A 14 -4.35 7.78 11.80
C CYS A 14 -3.94 6.53 12.60
N ASP A 15 -4.33 6.45 13.86
CA ASP A 15 -4.02 5.31 14.74
C ASP A 15 -4.73 4.01 14.31
N ASN A 16 -5.88 4.12 13.61
CA ASN A 16 -6.66 2.99 13.13
C ASN A 16 -6.52 2.74 11.61
N GLU A 17 -5.71 3.50 10.90
CA GLU A 17 -5.60 3.44 9.45
C GLU A 17 -5.25 2.03 8.94
N ALA A 18 -4.22 1.41 9.51
CA ALA A 18 -3.77 0.09 9.08
C ALA A 18 -4.85 -0.99 9.30
N PHE A 19 -5.52 -0.97 10.46
CA PHE A 19 -6.62 -1.88 10.75
C PHE A 19 -7.77 -1.72 9.76
N ASN A 20 -8.21 -0.48 9.52
CA ASN A 20 -9.29 -0.20 8.59
C ASN A 20 -8.92 -0.58 7.15
N ALA A 21 -7.69 -0.29 6.71
CA ALA A 21 -7.21 -0.68 5.39
C ALA A 21 -7.21 -2.19 5.18
N CYS A 22 -6.89 -2.97 6.23
CA CYS A 22 -6.95 -4.43 6.18
C CYS A 22 -8.39 -5.01 6.24
N ILE A 23 -9.41 -4.18 6.46
CA ILE A 23 -10.82 -4.61 6.41
C ILE A 23 -11.45 -4.30 5.05
N HIS A 24 -11.12 -3.18 4.43
CA HIS A 24 -11.79 -2.70 3.21
C HIS A 24 -11.84 -3.72 2.06
N PRO A 25 -10.78 -4.47 1.72
CA PRO A 25 -10.84 -5.48 0.67
C PRO A 25 -11.88 -6.57 0.93
N PHE A 26 -12.14 -6.91 2.19
CA PHE A 26 -13.07 -7.99 2.56
C PHE A 26 -14.53 -7.53 2.71
N ILE A 27 -14.76 -6.26 2.96
CA ILE A 27 -16.11 -5.72 3.22
C ILE A 27 -16.48 -4.73 2.13
N ARG A 28 -15.75 -3.64 2.01
CA ARG A 28 -16.13 -2.50 1.18
C ARG A 28 -16.01 -2.81 -0.31
N ASN A 29 -14.89 -3.41 -0.71
CA ASN A 29 -14.63 -3.74 -2.10
C ASN A 29 -15.39 -4.99 -2.59
N THR A 30 -15.97 -5.81 -1.71
CA THR A 30 -16.84 -6.92 -2.11
C THR A 30 -18.17 -6.44 -2.67
N VAL A 31 -18.61 -5.24 -2.30
CA VAL A 31 -19.85 -4.62 -2.79
C VAL A 31 -19.61 -3.87 -4.11
N GLY A 32 -18.39 -3.43 -4.37
CA GLY A 32 -18.03 -2.68 -5.57
C GLY A 32 -16.93 -1.67 -5.33
N SER A 33 -16.76 -0.80 -6.31
CA SER A 33 -15.76 0.27 -6.25
C SER A 33 -16.06 1.26 -5.13
N MET A 34 -15.02 1.89 -4.63
CA MET A 34 -15.08 2.93 -3.61
C MET A 34 -14.33 4.17 -4.08
N ASP A 35 -14.67 5.33 -3.55
CA ASP A 35 -13.83 6.51 -3.76
C ASP A 35 -12.54 6.36 -2.97
N PHE A 36 -11.43 6.62 -3.62
CA PHE A 36 -10.12 6.62 -2.98
C PHE A 36 -9.64 8.05 -2.80
N GLY A 37 -9.71 8.52 -1.58
CA GLY A 37 -9.33 9.86 -1.17
C GLY A 37 -7.96 9.89 -0.50
N GLY A 38 -6.96 9.30 -1.13
CA GLY A 38 -5.66 9.64 -0.70
C GLY A 38 -4.70 8.61 -0.21
N SER A 39 -3.49 8.80 -0.56
CA SER A 39 -2.28 8.42 0.11
C SER A 39 -1.48 9.69 0.28
N ALA A 40 -1.24 10.10 1.50
CA ALA A 40 -0.33 11.19 1.77
C ALA A 40 1.06 10.62 2.03
N LEU A 41 2.06 11.15 1.34
CA LEU A 41 3.46 10.82 1.61
C LEU A 41 4.04 11.65 2.76
N ASN A 42 3.25 12.54 3.35
CA ASN A 42 3.63 13.30 4.53
C ASN A 42 3.45 12.46 5.78
N LYS A 43 4.53 12.06 6.41
CA LYS A 43 4.51 11.43 7.74
C LYS A 43 3.85 12.33 8.79
N TYR A 44 3.95 13.63 8.60
CA TYR A 44 3.32 14.65 9.43
C TYR A 44 2.39 15.49 8.57
N TYR A 45 1.09 15.25 8.61
CA TYR A 45 0.10 15.99 7.83
C TYR A 45 0.15 17.51 8.04
N ASN A 46 0.60 17.95 9.19
CA ASN A 46 0.72 19.33 9.56
C ASN A 46 2.11 19.62 10.17
N ALA A 47 3.17 19.36 9.42
CA ALA A 47 4.53 19.54 9.92
C ALA A 47 4.80 20.97 10.47
N ARG A 48 4.13 21.97 9.90
CA ARG A 48 4.21 23.36 10.42
C ARG A 48 3.50 23.53 11.77
N ASN A 49 2.58 22.66 12.12
CA ASN A 49 1.79 22.70 13.33
C ASN A 49 2.16 21.59 14.32
N ALA A 50 3.25 20.86 14.10
CA ALA A 50 3.79 19.97 15.10
C ALA A 50 4.05 20.76 16.40
N PRO A 51 3.63 20.29 17.54
CA PRO A 51 3.01 19.00 17.89
C PRO A 51 1.48 18.95 17.77
N ARG A 52 0.84 19.91 17.15
CA ARG A 52 -0.64 20.01 17.07
C ARG A 52 -1.26 19.25 15.90
N GLY A 53 -0.45 18.77 14.98
CA GLY A 53 -0.92 17.99 13.81
C GLY A 53 -1.04 16.50 14.14
N SER A 54 -1.90 15.81 13.38
CA SER A 54 -1.98 14.37 13.42
C SER A 54 -0.76 13.74 12.75
N GLN A 55 -0.30 12.64 13.29
CA GLN A 55 0.83 11.90 12.77
C GLN A 55 0.35 10.58 12.15
N ARG A 56 0.68 10.36 10.87
CA ARG A 56 0.46 9.07 10.24
C ARG A 56 1.31 7.98 10.90
N ARG A 57 0.70 6.82 11.14
CA ARG A 57 1.38 5.65 11.71
C ARG A 57 1.92 4.70 10.65
N THR A 58 1.32 4.71 9.48
CA THR A 58 1.71 3.86 8.35
C THR A 58 2.90 4.43 7.57
N SER A 59 3.53 3.60 6.75
CA SER A 59 4.66 3.98 5.91
C SER A 59 4.23 4.60 4.58
N ASP A 60 5.20 5.12 3.83
CA ASP A 60 4.97 5.55 2.45
C ASP A 60 4.69 4.35 1.54
N VAL A 61 5.36 3.21 1.73
CA VAL A 61 5.07 2.01 0.95
C VAL A 61 3.68 1.47 1.26
N PHE A 62 3.23 1.53 2.51
CA PHE A 62 1.84 1.23 2.88
C PHE A 62 0.86 2.09 2.08
N ALA A 63 1.12 3.39 2.00
CA ALA A 63 0.28 4.32 1.25
C ALA A 63 0.21 3.99 -0.24
N LEU A 64 1.34 3.59 -0.86
CA LEU A 64 1.36 3.14 -2.26
C LEU A 64 0.64 1.80 -2.45
N ALA A 65 0.82 0.85 -1.53
CA ALA A 65 0.15 -0.44 -1.58
C ALA A 65 -1.38 -0.29 -1.53
N VAL A 66 -1.89 0.61 -0.69
CA VAL A 66 -3.33 0.90 -0.58
C VAL A 66 -3.91 1.44 -1.90
N ALA A 67 -3.15 2.22 -2.67
CA ALA A 67 -3.59 2.72 -3.98
C ALA A 67 -3.86 1.59 -4.99
N VAL A 68 -3.12 0.49 -4.91
CA VAL A 68 -3.38 -0.71 -5.70
C VAL A 68 -4.45 -1.59 -5.07
N MET A 69 -4.43 -1.72 -3.75
CA MET A 69 -5.31 -2.63 -3.01
C MET A 69 -6.78 -2.25 -3.09
N PHE A 70 -7.09 -0.96 -3.02
CA PHE A 70 -8.47 -0.50 -3.05
C PHE A 70 -8.98 -0.40 -4.48
N GLN A 71 -10.17 -0.93 -4.71
CA GLN A 71 -10.80 -0.83 -6.02
C GLN A 71 -11.46 0.54 -6.17
N SER A 72 -10.80 1.43 -6.87
CA SER A 72 -11.34 2.74 -7.22
C SER A 72 -10.92 3.15 -8.62
N PRO A 73 -11.86 3.46 -9.51
CA PRO A 73 -11.54 3.98 -10.85
C PRO A 73 -11.09 5.45 -10.81
N ILE A 74 -11.30 6.13 -9.69
CA ILE A 74 -10.88 7.52 -9.47
C ILE A 74 -10.03 7.55 -8.21
N GLN A 75 -8.78 8.00 -8.36
CA GLN A 75 -7.83 8.08 -7.26
C GLN A 75 -7.34 9.53 -7.09
N HIS A 76 -7.39 10.02 -5.87
CA HIS A 76 -6.80 11.29 -5.47
C HIS A 76 -5.64 11.03 -4.50
N PHE A 77 -4.44 11.44 -4.89
CA PHE A 77 -3.29 11.44 -3.99
C PHE A 77 -3.21 12.78 -3.27
N ALA A 78 -3.31 12.77 -1.97
CA ALA A 78 -3.18 13.97 -1.16
C ALA A 78 -1.71 14.33 -1.01
N LEU A 79 -1.22 15.13 -1.92
CA LEU A 79 0.14 15.64 -1.93
C LEU A 79 0.14 17.14 -1.66
N ALA A 80 1.10 17.58 -0.86
CA ALA A 80 1.43 19.00 -0.70
C ALA A 80 2.59 19.36 -1.64
N PRO A 81 2.76 20.63 -2.03
CA PRO A 81 3.85 21.05 -2.94
C PRO A 81 5.24 20.62 -2.49
N ASN A 82 5.49 20.58 -1.18
CA ASN A 82 6.76 20.12 -0.62
C ASN A 82 7.03 18.62 -0.86
N ASN A 83 6.01 17.80 -1.09
CA ASN A 83 6.23 16.37 -1.38
C ASN A 83 7.00 16.12 -2.68
N LEU A 84 7.05 17.08 -3.58
CA LEU A 84 7.89 16.96 -4.76
C LEU A 84 9.39 17.03 -4.44
N THR A 85 9.75 17.48 -3.26
CA THR A 85 11.14 17.63 -2.81
C THR A 85 11.52 16.81 -1.61
N ASP A 86 10.56 16.50 -0.72
CA ASP A 86 10.82 15.78 0.53
C ASP A 86 10.37 14.30 0.51
N ALA A 87 9.49 13.94 -0.42
CA ALA A 87 9.12 12.55 -0.62
C ALA A 87 10.15 11.82 -1.49
N PRO A 88 10.31 10.48 -1.32
CA PRO A 88 11.16 9.70 -2.19
C PRO A 88 10.72 9.79 -3.65
N ALA A 89 11.66 10.05 -4.57
CA ALA A 89 11.35 10.20 -5.99
C ALA A 89 10.64 8.95 -6.56
N TRP A 90 11.04 7.75 -6.11
CA TRP A 90 10.41 6.50 -6.54
C TRP A 90 8.93 6.40 -6.13
N ALA A 91 8.52 7.03 -5.02
CA ALA A 91 7.12 7.04 -4.58
C ALA A 91 6.28 7.95 -5.49
N ILE A 92 6.80 9.13 -5.81
CA ILE A 92 6.15 10.06 -6.76
C ILE A 92 6.05 9.42 -8.16
N ASP A 93 7.10 8.73 -8.61
CA ASP A 93 7.10 8.06 -9.91
C ASP A 93 6.11 6.88 -9.96
N PHE A 94 5.93 6.16 -8.85
CA PHE A 94 4.90 5.14 -8.74
C PHE A 94 3.50 5.75 -8.87
N MET A 95 3.20 6.81 -8.13
CA MET A 95 1.90 7.48 -8.14
C MET A 95 1.51 8.02 -9.52
N LYS A 96 2.49 8.43 -10.35
CA LYS A 96 2.26 8.87 -11.73
C LYS A 96 1.86 7.73 -12.67
N LYS A 97 2.18 6.49 -12.33
CA LYS A 97 2.08 5.33 -13.23
C LYS A 97 1.05 4.30 -12.79
N VAL A 98 0.69 4.30 -11.50
CA VAL A 98 -0.24 3.29 -10.98
C VAL A 98 -1.59 3.36 -11.70
N PRO A 99 -2.08 2.22 -12.24
CA PRO A 99 -3.38 2.19 -12.90
C PRO A 99 -4.53 2.39 -11.92
N THR A 100 -5.67 2.86 -12.43
CA THR A 100 -6.93 2.96 -11.70
C THR A 100 -7.93 1.88 -12.11
N LEU A 101 -7.72 1.26 -13.26
CA LEU A 101 -8.55 0.17 -13.77
C LEU A 101 -7.73 -1.12 -13.82
N TRP A 102 -8.38 -2.21 -13.46
CA TRP A 102 -7.73 -3.51 -13.31
C TRP A 102 -8.48 -4.58 -14.10
N ASP A 103 -7.73 -5.38 -14.86
CA ASP A 103 -8.27 -6.48 -15.67
C ASP A 103 -8.48 -7.76 -14.87
N GLU A 104 -7.66 -7.94 -13.82
CA GLU A 104 -7.71 -9.13 -12.98
C GLU A 104 -7.32 -8.80 -11.54
N VAL A 105 -7.93 -9.51 -10.59
CA VAL A 105 -7.65 -9.42 -9.16
C VAL A 105 -7.44 -10.82 -8.61
N LYS A 106 -6.36 -11.02 -7.86
CA LYS A 106 -6.07 -12.26 -7.14
C LYS A 106 -5.86 -11.98 -5.66
N PHE A 107 -6.66 -12.60 -4.82
CA PHE A 107 -6.36 -12.69 -3.40
C PHE A 107 -5.27 -13.74 -3.21
N ILE A 108 -4.20 -13.39 -2.49
CA ILE A 108 -3.07 -14.27 -2.24
C ILE A 108 -3.12 -14.81 -0.83
N ASP A 109 -3.16 -13.93 0.16
CA ASP A 109 -3.22 -14.30 1.58
C ASP A 109 -3.75 -13.13 2.41
N GLY A 110 -4.31 -13.40 3.59
CA GLY A 110 -4.76 -12.34 4.48
C GLY A 110 -5.85 -12.74 5.44
N TYR A 111 -6.06 -11.87 6.41
CA TYR A 111 -7.13 -11.97 7.38
C TYR A 111 -7.66 -10.56 7.73
N PRO A 112 -8.99 -10.33 7.72
CA PRO A 112 -9.58 -9.03 8.00
C PRO A 112 -9.02 -8.40 9.28
N GLY A 113 -8.58 -7.15 9.18
CA GLY A 113 -8.02 -6.37 10.29
C GLY A 113 -6.61 -6.79 10.73
N LYS A 114 -6.00 -7.79 10.09
CA LYS A 114 -4.62 -8.21 10.41
C LYS A 114 -3.65 -7.86 9.30
N TYR A 115 -3.82 -8.43 8.13
CA TYR A 115 -2.99 -8.17 6.97
C TYR A 115 -3.71 -8.59 5.70
N VAL A 116 -3.25 -8.08 4.56
CA VAL A 116 -3.77 -8.45 3.24
C VAL A 116 -2.61 -8.48 2.25
N ILE A 117 -2.57 -9.53 1.44
CA ILE A 117 -1.68 -9.65 0.28
C ILE A 117 -2.54 -9.99 -0.93
N MET A 118 -2.45 -9.19 -1.97
CA MET A 118 -3.20 -9.39 -3.19
C MET A 118 -2.42 -8.96 -4.42
N ALA A 119 -2.85 -9.42 -5.58
CA ALA A 119 -2.29 -9.01 -6.87
C ALA A 119 -3.38 -8.46 -7.77
N ARG A 120 -3.02 -7.49 -8.59
CA ARG A 120 -3.87 -6.92 -9.64
C ARG A 120 -3.10 -6.81 -10.94
N ARG A 121 -3.79 -7.02 -12.06
CA ARG A 121 -3.21 -6.91 -13.41
C ARG A 121 -3.84 -5.74 -14.16
N HIS A 122 -2.98 -5.02 -14.88
CA HIS A 122 -3.39 -4.03 -15.87
C HIS A 122 -2.56 -4.26 -17.14
N GLY A 123 -3.21 -4.59 -18.22
CA GLY A 123 -2.52 -5.05 -19.44
C GLY A 123 -1.67 -6.27 -19.13
N ASP A 124 -0.37 -6.18 -19.41
CA ASP A 124 0.61 -7.24 -19.14
C ASP A 124 1.29 -7.09 -17.76
N ASP A 125 1.07 -5.96 -17.08
CA ASP A 125 1.74 -5.64 -15.82
C ASP A 125 0.98 -6.16 -14.60
N TRP A 126 1.69 -6.83 -13.70
CA TRP A 126 1.20 -7.28 -12.41
C TRP A 126 1.73 -6.42 -11.28
N TYR A 127 0.82 -6.08 -10.38
CA TYR A 127 1.09 -5.37 -9.13
C TYR A 127 0.73 -6.28 -7.97
N VAL A 128 1.73 -6.71 -7.20
CA VAL A 128 1.54 -7.48 -5.97
C VAL A 128 1.74 -6.54 -4.81
N VAL A 129 0.77 -6.47 -3.91
CA VAL A 129 0.80 -5.56 -2.78
C VAL A 129 0.43 -6.27 -1.49
N GLY A 130 1.03 -5.82 -0.40
CA GLY A 130 0.73 -6.30 0.93
C GLY A 130 0.80 -5.19 1.97
N ILE A 131 -0.06 -5.27 2.97
CA ILE A 131 -0.06 -4.36 4.14
C ILE A 131 -0.26 -5.16 5.42
N ASN A 132 0.29 -4.66 6.52
CA ASN A 132 0.25 -5.32 7.82
C ASN A 132 -0.23 -4.36 8.92
N ALA A 133 -1.34 -4.73 9.59
CA ALA A 133 -1.89 -4.04 10.74
C ALA A 133 -1.57 -4.73 12.08
N GLN A 134 -0.86 -5.84 12.04
CA GLN A 134 -0.46 -6.56 13.26
C GLN A 134 0.67 -5.82 13.96
N LYS A 135 0.81 -6.01 15.25
CA LYS A 135 1.89 -5.43 16.06
C LYS A 135 3.26 -6.01 15.75
N GLU A 136 3.28 -7.22 15.17
CA GLU A 136 4.48 -7.96 14.82
C GLU A 136 4.75 -7.88 13.32
N THR A 137 6.01 -8.02 12.93
CA THR A 137 6.38 -8.14 11.53
C THR A 137 5.76 -9.40 10.93
N LEU A 138 4.97 -9.24 9.89
CA LEU A 138 4.45 -10.33 9.10
C LEU A 138 5.59 -11.00 8.33
N LYS A 139 5.72 -12.32 8.44
CA LYS A 139 6.66 -13.13 7.67
C LYS A 139 5.91 -14.28 7.03
N VAL A 140 5.78 -14.22 5.71
CA VAL A 140 5.05 -15.23 4.93
C VAL A 140 5.84 -15.63 3.69
N GLU A 141 5.63 -16.85 3.23
CA GLU A 141 6.09 -17.31 1.93
C GLU A 141 4.87 -17.49 1.02
N VAL A 142 4.84 -16.75 -0.09
CA VAL A 142 3.72 -16.76 -1.03
C VAL A 142 4.16 -17.31 -2.39
N GLU A 143 3.22 -17.91 -3.11
CA GLU A 143 3.40 -18.29 -4.50
C GLU A 143 2.86 -17.19 -5.41
N LEU A 144 3.69 -16.76 -6.37
CA LEU A 144 3.35 -15.71 -7.32
C LEU A 144 3.41 -16.26 -8.75
N PRO A 145 2.41 -17.06 -9.16
CA PRO A 145 2.43 -17.78 -10.45
C PRO A 145 2.34 -16.86 -11.67
N MET A 146 2.07 -15.57 -11.47
CA MET A 146 2.07 -14.56 -12.52
C MET A 146 3.49 -14.16 -12.97
N PHE A 147 4.52 -14.51 -12.21
CA PHE A 147 5.91 -14.23 -12.56
C PHE A 147 6.65 -15.50 -12.94
N ALA A 148 7.47 -15.40 -13.99
CA ALA A 148 8.32 -16.51 -14.40
C ALA A 148 9.61 -16.58 -13.55
N SER A 149 10.21 -17.76 -13.52
CA SER A 149 11.52 -17.94 -12.90
C SER A 149 12.58 -17.08 -13.60
N GLY A 150 13.24 -16.26 -12.84
CA GLY A 150 14.29 -15.37 -13.35
C GLY A 150 13.80 -13.96 -13.66
N ASP A 151 12.50 -13.71 -13.62
CA ASP A 151 11.97 -12.35 -13.74
C ASP A 151 12.58 -11.44 -12.69
N VAL A 152 12.81 -10.20 -13.06
CA VAL A 152 13.25 -9.14 -12.16
C VAL A 152 12.11 -8.15 -12.01
N VAL A 153 11.58 -8.05 -10.79
CA VAL A 153 10.48 -7.14 -10.46
C VAL A 153 10.96 -6.00 -9.57
N LYS A 154 10.31 -4.87 -9.66
CA LYS A 154 10.54 -3.75 -8.75
C LYS A 154 9.84 -4.03 -7.44
N CYS A 155 10.60 -4.05 -6.35
CA CYS A 155 10.11 -4.30 -5.01
C CYS A 155 10.23 -3.02 -4.17
N TYR A 156 9.10 -2.46 -3.82
CA TYR A 156 8.97 -1.38 -2.84
C TYR A 156 8.74 -2.03 -1.48
N SER A 157 9.57 -1.77 -0.50
CA SER A 157 9.45 -2.42 0.81
C SER A 157 9.92 -1.53 1.94
N ASP A 158 9.33 -1.71 3.10
CA ASP A 158 9.72 -1.02 4.33
C ASP A 158 10.74 -1.83 5.12
N ASP A 159 11.61 -1.12 5.84
CA ASP A 159 12.39 -1.69 6.92
C ASP A 159 11.64 -1.61 8.27
N GLU A 160 12.25 -2.09 9.35
CA GLU A 160 11.67 -2.09 10.70
C GLU A 160 11.36 -0.67 11.25
N ASN A 161 11.99 0.36 10.68
CA ASN A 161 11.76 1.76 11.02
C ASN A 161 10.72 2.43 10.11
N LEU A 162 10.03 1.67 9.27
CA LEU A 162 9.10 2.16 8.26
C LEU A 162 9.76 3.08 7.23
N THR A 163 11.04 2.86 6.94
CA THR A 163 11.75 3.54 5.88
C THR A 163 11.62 2.75 4.59
N GLY A 164 10.92 3.33 3.63
CA GLY A 164 10.69 2.70 2.33
C GLY A 164 11.94 2.67 1.45
N SER A 165 12.06 1.62 0.68
CA SER A 165 13.12 1.45 -0.32
C SER A 165 12.59 0.79 -1.59
N LEU A 166 13.23 1.09 -2.72
CA LEU A 166 13.00 0.43 -4.00
C LEU A 166 14.21 -0.42 -4.36
N LYS A 167 14.00 -1.71 -4.61
CA LYS A 167 15.04 -2.67 -4.99
C LYS A 167 14.56 -3.55 -6.15
N ASP A 168 15.49 -4.12 -6.88
CA ASP A 168 15.21 -5.19 -7.83
C ASP A 168 15.15 -6.53 -7.08
N LEU A 169 14.05 -7.25 -7.27
CA LEU A 169 13.83 -8.58 -6.72
C LEU A 169 13.79 -9.61 -7.84
N LYS A 170 14.70 -10.59 -7.80
CA LYS A 170 14.70 -11.69 -8.76
C LYS A 170 13.81 -12.83 -8.28
N ILE A 171 12.85 -13.23 -9.10
CA ILE A 171 11.95 -14.35 -8.80
C ILE A 171 12.70 -15.67 -8.87
N LYS A 172 12.61 -16.47 -7.82
CA LYS A 172 13.29 -17.76 -7.72
C LYS A 172 12.60 -18.83 -8.58
N LYS A 173 13.33 -19.92 -8.84
CA LYS A 173 12.89 -21.01 -9.74
C LYS A 173 11.59 -21.70 -9.29
N ASN A 174 11.22 -21.65 -8.04
CA ASN A 174 10.00 -22.24 -7.50
C ASN A 174 8.80 -21.28 -7.47
N GLY A 175 8.95 -20.05 -7.96
CA GLY A 175 7.89 -19.03 -7.92
C GLY A 175 7.52 -18.52 -6.51
N LYS A 176 8.24 -19.00 -5.48
CA LYS A 176 7.98 -18.63 -4.10
C LYS A 176 8.78 -17.40 -3.71
N VAL A 177 8.12 -16.47 -3.06
CA VAL A 177 8.69 -15.23 -2.56
C VAL A 177 8.46 -15.13 -1.06
N LYS A 178 9.52 -14.84 -0.32
CA LYS A 178 9.40 -14.50 1.10
C LYS A 178 9.10 -13.01 1.22
N ILE A 179 8.02 -12.72 1.91
CA ILE A 179 7.52 -11.37 2.16
C ILE A 179 7.66 -11.09 3.66
N GLU A 180 8.29 -9.98 3.99
CA GLU A 180 8.37 -9.44 5.34
C GLU A 180 7.79 -8.02 5.33
N ILE A 181 6.76 -7.78 6.15
CA ILE A 181 6.09 -6.49 6.25
C ILE A 181 6.05 -6.08 7.72
N PRO A 182 6.72 -5.01 8.13
CA PRO A 182 6.69 -4.55 9.51
C PRO A 182 5.28 -4.08 9.91
N CYS A 183 5.05 -3.90 11.20
CA CYS A 183 3.82 -3.29 11.72
C CYS A 183 3.58 -1.93 11.04
N ASN A 184 2.37 -1.70 10.51
CA ASN A 184 1.99 -0.50 9.76
C ASN A 184 2.79 -0.26 8.47
N GLY A 185 3.52 -1.27 8.00
CA GLY A 185 4.28 -1.22 6.77
C GLY A 185 3.55 -1.83 5.59
N GLY A 186 4.20 -1.71 4.40
CA GLY A 186 3.73 -2.22 3.12
C GLY A 186 4.82 -2.87 2.27
N ILE A 187 4.37 -3.50 1.21
CA ILE A 187 5.20 -4.01 0.10
C ILE A 187 4.45 -3.81 -1.21
#